data_ee85aafbdc6e83b6ff2d9519841cc959
#
_entry.id   ee85aafbdc6e83b6ff2d9519841cc959
#
_cell.length_a   1.000
_cell.length_b   1.000
_cell.length_c   1.000
_cell.angle_alpha   90.00
_cell.angle_beta   90.00
_cell.angle_gamma   90.00
#
_symmetry.space_group_name_H-M   'P 1'
#
loop_
_entity.id
_entity.type
_entity.pdbx_description
1 polymer ?
#
loop_
_entity_poly.entity_id
_entity_poly.type
_entity_poly.pdbx_seq_one_letter_code
_entity_poly.pdbx_strand_id
1 'polypeptide(L)'
;MTPVTEPPPTLRERFRGTLLGVAVGDALGTPLEFELPGSFVPITDMIGGGRFHLQPGQWTDDTSLALCLAESLIERNGFDPVDQLTRYCQGGRLGGRQPRR
;
A
#
# COMPACT_ATOMS: atom_id res chain seq x y z
N MET A 1 27.24 -25.81 -9.81
CA MET A 1 26.90 -24.79 -8.78
C MET A 1 25.53 -25.15 -8.22
N THR A 2 25.47 -25.49 -6.95
CA THR A 2 24.20 -25.57 -6.22
C THR A 2 23.64 -24.14 -6.06
N PRO A 3 22.38 -23.88 -6.41
CA PRO A 3 21.79 -22.58 -6.14
C PRO A 3 21.83 -22.33 -4.63
N VAL A 4 22.36 -21.17 -4.24
CA VAL A 4 22.26 -20.71 -2.85
C VAL A 4 20.80 -20.36 -2.64
N THR A 5 20.07 -21.25 -1.99
CA THR A 5 18.71 -20.97 -1.57
C THR A 5 18.81 -20.10 -0.33
N GLU A 6 18.36 -18.85 -0.44
CA GLU A 6 18.20 -18.02 0.74
C GLU A 6 17.22 -18.67 1.73
N PRO A 7 17.48 -18.56 3.04
CA PRO A 7 16.55 -19.06 4.03
C PRO A 7 15.19 -18.36 3.88
N PRO A 8 14.07 -19.03 4.25
CA PRO A 8 12.77 -18.38 4.20
C PRO A 8 12.73 -17.17 5.12
N PRO A 9 11.95 -16.14 4.77
CA PRO A 9 11.85 -14.94 5.57
C PRO A 9 11.29 -15.21 6.96
N THR A 10 11.80 -14.52 7.96
CA THR A 10 11.30 -14.57 9.33
C THR A 10 9.88 -14.00 9.41
N LEU A 11 9.16 -14.25 10.51
CA LEU A 11 7.83 -13.69 10.73
C LEU A 11 7.84 -12.16 10.68
N ARG A 12 8.86 -11.54 11.29
CA ARG A 12 9.02 -10.09 11.29
C ARG A 12 9.22 -9.52 9.88
N GLU A 13 10.04 -10.18 9.07
CA GLU A 13 10.25 -9.80 7.68
C GLU A 13 8.99 -9.95 6.84
N ARG A 14 8.18 -10.99 7.10
CA ARG A 14 6.89 -11.16 6.45
C ARG A 14 5.90 -10.06 6.82
N PHE A 15 5.83 -9.64 8.07
CA PHE A 15 4.99 -8.52 8.50
C PHE A 15 5.41 -7.21 7.84
N ARG A 16 6.70 -6.93 7.81
CA ARG A 16 7.25 -5.75 7.13
C ARG A 16 6.95 -5.78 5.63
N GLY A 17 7.18 -6.92 5.01
CA GLY A 17 6.92 -7.13 3.59
C GLY A 17 5.44 -6.96 3.22
N THR A 18 4.52 -7.34 4.11
CA THR A 18 3.08 -7.18 3.90
C THR A 18 2.71 -5.71 3.76
N LEU A 19 3.13 -4.85 4.68
CA LEU A 19 2.82 -3.42 4.63
C LEU A 19 3.56 -2.70 3.49
N LEU A 20 4.86 -2.96 3.35
CA LEU A 20 5.66 -2.38 2.27
C LEU A 20 5.16 -2.82 0.90
N GLY A 21 4.75 -4.08 0.77
CA GLY A 21 4.20 -4.61 -0.48
C GLY A 21 2.90 -3.94 -0.90
N VAL A 22 2.01 -3.65 0.03
CA VAL A 22 0.78 -2.88 -0.25
C VAL A 22 1.14 -1.48 -0.77
N ALA A 23 2.01 -0.78 -0.07
CA ALA A 23 2.40 0.58 -0.44
C ALA A 23 3.11 0.65 -1.79
N VAL A 24 4.07 -0.26 -2.03
CA VAL A 24 4.80 -0.33 -3.29
C VAL A 24 3.88 -0.73 -4.43
N GLY A 25 3.05 -1.75 -4.24
CA GLY A 25 2.10 -2.21 -5.25
C GLY A 25 1.08 -1.15 -5.62
N ASP A 26 0.54 -0.43 -4.64
CA ASP A 26 -0.38 0.68 -4.84
C ASP A 26 0.29 1.83 -5.62
N ALA A 27 1.43 2.31 -5.17
CA ALA A 27 2.15 3.40 -5.83
C ALA A 27 2.63 3.04 -7.25
N LEU A 28 2.99 1.78 -7.48
CA LEU A 28 3.41 1.30 -8.79
C LEU A 28 2.24 1.12 -9.75
N GLY A 29 1.15 0.51 -9.29
CA GLY A 29 0.06 0.05 -10.14
C GLY A 29 -1.05 1.07 -10.38
N THR A 30 -1.28 2.00 -9.47
CA THR A 30 -2.40 2.94 -9.56
C THR A 30 -2.41 3.80 -10.83
N PRO A 31 -1.26 4.20 -11.43
CA PRO A 31 -1.29 4.90 -12.72
C PRO A 31 -2.01 4.16 -13.85
N LEU A 32 -2.07 2.83 -13.78
CA LEU A 32 -2.77 1.98 -14.76
C LEU A 32 -4.17 1.57 -14.31
N GLU A 33 -4.61 1.98 -13.14
CA GLU A 33 -5.95 1.67 -12.64
C GLU A 33 -7.01 2.20 -13.61
N PHE A 34 -8.04 1.40 -13.85
CA PHE A 34 -9.11 1.63 -14.81
C PHE A 34 -8.72 1.54 -16.30
N GLU A 35 -7.48 1.26 -16.61
CA GLU A 35 -7.06 0.99 -17.99
C GLU A 35 -7.43 -0.44 -18.39
N LEU A 36 -7.86 -0.60 -19.63
CA LEU A 36 -8.20 -1.93 -20.17
C LEU A 36 -6.93 -2.75 -20.38
N PRO A 37 -6.94 -4.06 -20.09
CA PRO A 37 -5.82 -4.93 -20.41
C PRO A 37 -5.41 -4.79 -21.88
N GLY A 38 -4.12 -4.62 -22.14
CA GLY A 38 -3.57 -4.44 -23.48
C GLY A 38 -3.68 -3.03 -24.08
N SER A 39 -4.31 -2.07 -23.37
CA SER A 39 -4.48 -0.69 -23.85
C SER A 39 -3.34 0.25 -23.44
N PHE A 40 -2.36 -0.23 -22.70
CA PHE A 40 -1.27 0.58 -22.16
C PHE A 40 0.09 -0.08 -22.39
N VAL A 41 1.13 0.73 -22.40
CA VAL A 41 2.51 0.24 -22.39
C VAL A 41 2.84 -0.27 -21.00
N PRO A 42 3.39 -1.50 -20.86
CA PRO A 42 3.82 -2.01 -19.55
C PRO A 42 4.79 -1.04 -18.86
N ILE A 43 4.57 -0.83 -17.57
CA ILE A 43 5.44 0.02 -16.76
C ILE A 43 6.41 -0.83 -15.93
N THR A 44 7.59 -0.29 -15.68
CA THR A 44 8.66 -0.97 -14.94
C THR A 44 9.15 -0.15 -13.74
N ASP A 45 8.53 0.99 -13.49
CA ASP A 45 8.92 1.91 -12.43
C ASP A 45 7.71 2.70 -11.92
N MET A 46 7.87 3.39 -10.80
CA MET A 46 6.86 4.29 -10.25
C MET A 46 6.83 5.59 -11.04
N ILE A 47 6.01 5.64 -12.07
CA ILE A 47 5.96 6.78 -13.00
C ILE A 47 4.95 7.85 -12.61
N GLY A 48 4.04 7.55 -11.70
CA GLY A 48 2.94 8.45 -11.38
C GLY A 48 1.95 8.64 -12.53
N GLY A 49 1.14 9.67 -12.47
CA GLY A 49 0.11 9.96 -13.48
C GLY A 49 -1.18 9.18 -13.24
N GLY A 50 -1.80 8.73 -14.32
CA GLY A 50 -3.08 8.03 -14.29
C GLY A 50 -4.26 8.94 -13.99
N ARG A 51 -5.42 8.34 -13.69
CA ARG A 51 -6.68 9.05 -13.43
C ARG A 51 -6.60 10.02 -12.26
N PHE A 52 -5.78 9.69 -11.25
CA PHE A 52 -5.60 10.52 -10.06
C PHE A 52 -4.44 11.53 -10.19
N HIS A 53 -3.79 11.59 -11.34
CA HIS A 53 -2.66 12.48 -11.60
C HIS A 53 -1.57 12.44 -10.51
N LEU A 54 -1.13 11.25 -10.14
CA LEU A 54 -0.19 11.04 -9.05
C LEU A 54 1.21 11.55 -9.39
N GLN A 55 1.92 12.01 -8.37
CA GLN A 55 3.37 12.13 -8.41
C GLN A 55 3.99 10.73 -8.31
N PRO A 56 5.17 10.49 -8.93
CA PRO A 56 5.87 9.22 -8.74
C PRO A 56 6.05 8.86 -7.26
N GLY A 57 5.66 7.64 -6.88
CA GLY A 57 5.75 7.16 -5.50
C GLY A 57 4.58 7.50 -4.59
N GLN A 58 3.61 8.28 -5.04
CA GLN A 58 2.39 8.51 -4.27
C GLN A 58 1.52 7.25 -4.26
N TRP A 59 0.94 6.96 -3.09
CA TRP A 59 -0.04 5.89 -2.91
C TRP A 59 -1.46 6.46 -2.87
N THR A 60 -2.45 5.57 -2.84
CA THR A 60 -3.87 5.90 -2.79
C THR A 60 -4.54 5.30 -1.56
N ASP A 61 -5.84 5.05 -1.63
CA ASP A 61 -6.65 4.55 -0.53
C ASP A 61 -6.23 3.17 -0.03
N ASP A 62 -5.73 2.28 -0.87
CA ASP A 62 -5.28 0.96 -0.44
C ASP A 62 -4.23 1.05 0.66
N THR A 63 -3.23 1.88 0.47
CA THR A 63 -2.18 2.09 1.47
C THR A 63 -2.71 2.85 2.68
N SER A 64 -3.52 3.88 2.48
CA SER A 64 -4.12 4.64 3.58
C SER A 64 -4.98 3.76 4.48
N LEU A 65 -5.79 2.88 3.91
CA LEU A 65 -6.60 1.94 4.67
C LEU A 65 -5.75 0.87 5.38
N ALA A 66 -4.70 0.37 4.72
CA ALA A 66 -3.76 -0.56 5.35
C ALA A 66 -3.06 0.05 6.56
N LEU A 67 -2.70 1.33 6.52
CA LEU A 67 -2.12 2.05 7.65
C LEU A 67 -3.12 2.23 8.78
N CYS A 68 -4.39 2.52 8.50
CA CYS A 68 -5.45 2.56 9.50
C CYS A 68 -5.58 1.23 10.24
N LEU A 69 -5.58 0.13 9.51
CA LEU A 69 -5.63 -1.22 10.08
C LEU A 69 -4.41 -1.49 10.96
N ALA A 70 -3.21 -1.18 10.47
CA ALA A 70 -1.98 -1.38 11.22
C ALA A 70 -1.96 -0.59 12.54
N GLU A 71 -2.35 0.66 12.51
CA GLU A 71 -2.45 1.50 13.72
C GLU A 71 -3.47 0.95 14.71
N SER A 72 -4.63 0.53 14.24
CA SER A 72 -5.66 -0.06 15.09
C SER A 72 -5.14 -1.31 15.79
N LEU A 73 -4.49 -2.21 15.06
CA LEU A 73 -3.92 -3.44 15.62
C LEU A 73 -2.87 -3.13 16.70
N ILE A 74 -2.05 -2.11 16.49
CA ILE A 74 -1.00 -1.71 17.44
C ILE A 74 -1.61 -1.06 18.69
N GLU A 75 -2.47 -0.05 18.51
CA GLU A 75 -3.00 0.72 19.64
C GLU A 75 -4.02 -0.06 20.47
N ARG A 76 -4.81 -0.92 19.84
CA ARG A 76 -5.79 -1.75 20.54
C ARG A 76 -5.23 -3.09 20.95
N ASN A 77 -3.98 -3.38 20.59
CA ASN A 77 -3.30 -4.62 20.91
C ASN A 77 -4.08 -5.87 20.44
N GLY A 78 -4.68 -5.80 19.26
CA GLY A 78 -5.46 -6.84 18.68
C GLY A 78 -6.55 -6.33 17.74
N PHE A 79 -7.42 -7.24 17.32
CA PHE A 79 -8.51 -6.94 16.40
C PHE A 79 -9.65 -6.20 17.10
N ASP A 80 -9.91 -4.97 16.69
CA ASP A 80 -11.01 -4.13 17.14
C ASP A 80 -11.72 -3.53 15.91
N PRO A 81 -12.81 -4.15 15.44
CA PRO A 81 -13.47 -3.71 14.20
C PRO A 81 -14.11 -2.32 14.32
N VAL A 82 -14.56 -1.92 15.49
CA VAL A 82 -15.12 -0.58 15.71
C VAL A 82 -14.03 0.48 15.59
N ASP A 83 -12.88 0.25 16.20
CA ASP A 83 -11.73 1.16 16.08
C ASP A 83 -11.23 1.25 14.63
N GLN A 84 -11.12 0.13 13.94
CA GLN A 84 -10.74 0.10 12.52
C GLN A 84 -11.68 0.93 11.66
N LEU A 85 -12.98 0.69 11.75
CA LEU A 85 -13.99 1.42 10.98
C LEU A 85 -13.97 2.91 11.29
N THR A 86 -13.78 3.29 12.55
CA THR A 86 -13.65 4.68 12.97
C THR A 86 -12.46 5.36 12.29
N ARG A 87 -11.31 4.67 12.23
CA ARG A 87 -10.10 5.18 11.55
C ARG A 87 -10.31 5.30 10.04
N TYR A 88 -10.97 4.34 9.40
CA TYR A 88 -11.31 4.40 7.98
C TYR A 88 -12.20 5.62 7.67
N CYS A 89 -13.22 5.86 8.48
CA CYS A 89 -14.11 7.01 8.32
C CYS A 89 -13.38 8.35 8.51
N GLN A 90 -12.35 8.39 9.34
CA GLN A 90 -11.52 9.58 9.55
C GLN A 90 -10.49 9.82 8.44
N GLY A 91 -10.47 8.95 7.43
CA GLY A 91 -9.58 9.07 6.27
C GLY A 91 -8.11 8.86 6.57
N GLY A 92 -7.79 8.02 7.56
CA GLY A 92 -6.40 7.66 7.85
C GLY A 92 -5.54 8.84 8.23
N ARG A 93 -5.91 9.59 9.27
CA ARG A 93 -5.22 10.83 9.68
C ARG A 93 -3.73 10.69 9.99
N LEU A 94 -3.24 9.47 10.17
CA LEU A 94 -1.89 9.21 10.64
C LEU A 94 -0.94 8.66 9.55
N GLY A 95 -1.45 8.12 8.48
CA GLY A 95 -0.64 7.85 7.31
C GLY A 95 -0.48 9.14 6.52
N GLY A 96 0.74 9.53 6.22
CA GLY A 96 1.06 10.79 5.56
C GLY A 96 -0.02 11.22 4.56
N ARG A 97 -0.69 12.31 4.88
CA ARG A 97 -1.67 12.87 3.97
C ARG A 97 -0.98 13.16 2.65
N GLN A 98 -1.39 12.44 1.65
CA GLN A 98 -1.12 12.97 0.32
C GLN A 98 -1.78 14.35 0.25
N PRO A 99 -1.09 15.37 -0.23
CA PRO A 99 -1.69 16.67 -0.36
C PRO A 99 -2.97 16.54 -1.19
N ARG A 100 -4.08 16.95 -0.62
CA ARG A 100 -5.30 17.13 -1.41
C ARG A 100 -4.97 18.15 -2.49
N ARG A 101 -5.32 17.82 -3.68
CA ARG A 101 -5.24 18.76 -4.79
C ARG A 101 -6.29 19.82 -4.66
#